data_be6e05075b9863485d56bfb1e919498e
#
_entry.id   be6e05075b9863485d56bfb1e919498e
#
_cell.length_a   1.000
_cell.length_b   1.000
_cell.length_c   1.000
_cell.angle_alpha   90.00
_cell.angle_beta   90.00
_cell.angle_gamma   90.00
#
_symmetry.space_group_name_H-M   'P 1'
#
loop_
_entity.id
_entity.type
_entity.pdbx_description
1 polymer ?
#
loop_
_entity_poly.entity_id
_entity_poly.type
_entity_poly.pdbx_seq_one_letter_code
_entity_poly.pdbx_strand_id
1 'polypeptide(L)'
;MNIHNAVNRALEVLEYLASRKQPATLTEICQHLDAPKTSMNPIIYTLLARKFIIYDPASDTYALGSALYKIGNEYLEKFDILKYVRRVMDDIVSICSETCYFATLDGPNVNYLLKADSTEKIRMVSSIGTTFPAYATALGKCMLIQYSIDEIEQLYPEGLKPLTPKTITNFNVLMKELSDVKHKGFACDDEESYLDVQCRAVPICRNGAVIASLSISTPAFRFTSRKEELILKTLLQKKSVIEQTLNDSQVDLSVLL
;
A
#
# COMPACT_ATOMS: atom_id res chain seq x y z
N MET A 1 15.71 5.88 -21.50
CA MET A 1 14.64 6.90 -21.60
C MET A 1 15.14 8.20 -20.98
N ASN A 2 15.01 9.36 -21.66
CA ASN A 2 15.38 10.64 -21.05
C ASN A 2 14.19 11.20 -20.28
N ILE A 3 14.32 11.30 -18.95
CA ILE A 3 13.32 11.92 -18.08
C ILE A 3 13.38 13.44 -18.27
N HIS A 4 12.21 14.07 -18.51
CA HIS A 4 12.13 15.52 -18.69
C HIS A 4 12.18 16.23 -17.34
N ASN A 5 13.23 17.01 -17.10
CA ASN A 5 13.57 17.59 -15.79
C ASN A 5 12.44 18.38 -15.11
N ALA A 6 11.74 19.25 -15.85
CA ALA A 6 10.68 20.08 -15.27
C ALA A 6 9.45 19.24 -14.87
N VAL A 7 9.11 18.21 -15.66
CA VAL A 7 8.00 17.29 -15.36
C VAL A 7 8.36 16.44 -14.16
N ASN A 8 9.58 15.88 -14.12
CA ASN A 8 10.05 15.09 -12.99
C ASN A 8 9.99 15.88 -11.68
N ARG A 9 10.51 17.12 -11.68
CA ARG A 9 10.46 18.01 -10.51
C ARG A 9 9.04 18.34 -10.07
N ALA A 10 8.10 18.49 -11.00
CA ALA A 10 6.70 18.70 -10.65
C ALA A 10 6.11 17.49 -9.92
N LEU A 11 6.43 16.27 -10.38
CA LEU A 11 6.01 15.02 -9.72
C LEU A 11 6.66 14.88 -8.34
N GLU A 12 7.96 15.10 -8.23
CA GLU A 12 8.70 15.06 -6.96
C GLU A 12 8.14 16.05 -5.91
N VAL A 13 7.68 17.25 -6.31
CA VAL A 13 6.98 18.19 -5.42
C VAL A 13 5.70 17.56 -4.86
N LEU A 14 4.89 16.93 -5.73
CA LEU A 14 3.63 16.30 -5.32
C LEU A 14 3.89 15.12 -4.39
N GLU A 15 4.85 14.27 -4.70
CA GLU A 15 5.27 13.12 -3.89
C GLU A 15 5.79 13.56 -2.52
N TYR A 16 6.63 14.60 -2.50
CA TYR A 16 7.12 15.16 -1.24
C TYR A 16 5.99 15.68 -0.36
N LEU A 17 5.07 16.47 -0.92
CA LEU A 17 3.93 16.99 -0.16
C LEU A 17 2.99 15.85 0.30
N ALA A 18 2.85 14.78 -0.49
CA ALA A 18 2.06 13.61 -0.13
C ALA A 18 2.66 12.81 1.05
N SER A 19 3.99 12.74 1.13
CA SER A 19 4.70 12.02 2.20
C SER A 19 4.66 12.71 3.56
N ARG A 20 4.26 13.99 3.60
CA ARG A 20 4.26 14.81 4.82
C ARG A 20 2.89 14.83 5.51
N LYS A 21 2.92 14.85 6.84
CA LYS A 21 1.71 15.08 7.66
C LYS A 21 1.35 16.56 7.78
N GLN A 22 2.28 17.45 7.46
CA GLN A 22 2.14 18.90 7.59
C GLN A 22 2.46 19.60 6.26
N PRO A 23 1.82 20.73 5.94
CA PRO A 23 2.20 21.56 4.80
C PRO A 23 3.69 21.95 4.85
N ALA A 24 4.27 22.30 3.71
CA ALA A 24 5.69 22.65 3.58
C ALA A 24 5.86 24.07 3.01
N THR A 25 6.88 24.76 3.48
CA THR A 25 7.33 26.03 2.89
C THR A 25 8.05 25.79 1.57
N LEU A 26 8.13 26.81 0.70
CA LEU A 26 8.92 26.72 -0.53
C LEU A 26 10.39 26.39 -0.25
N THR A 27 10.94 26.88 0.85
CA THR A 27 12.32 26.61 1.26
C THR A 27 12.54 25.14 1.56
N GLU A 28 11.63 24.50 2.31
CA GLU A 28 11.70 23.06 2.61
C GLU A 28 11.56 22.20 1.36
N ILE A 29 10.66 22.57 0.44
CA ILE A 29 10.52 21.88 -0.87
C ILE A 29 11.82 21.96 -1.66
N CYS A 30 12.41 23.16 -1.78
CA CYS A 30 13.65 23.37 -2.50
C CYS A 30 14.83 22.63 -1.88
N GLN A 31 14.93 22.58 -0.56
CA GLN A 31 15.96 21.84 0.17
C GLN A 31 15.82 20.34 -0.04
N HIS A 32 14.60 19.79 0.05
CA HIS A 32 14.37 18.38 -0.16
C HIS A 32 14.74 17.91 -1.57
N LEU A 33 14.41 18.73 -2.57
CA LEU A 33 14.64 18.40 -3.99
C LEU A 33 16.02 18.84 -4.51
N ASP A 34 16.87 19.36 -3.64
CA ASP A 34 18.18 19.94 -4.01
C ASP A 34 18.08 20.85 -5.24
N ALA A 35 17.11 21.77 -5.23
CA ALA A 35 16.78 22.61 -6.37
C ALA A 35 16.69 24.10 -5.99
N PRO A 36 17.29 25.00 -6.77
CA PRO A 36 17.25 26.43 -6.49
C PRO A 36 15.82 26.99 -6.68
N LYS A 37 15.43 27.95 -5.84
CA LYS A 37 14.11 28.60 -5.88
C LYS A 37 13.78 29.17 -7.26
N THR A 38 14.78 29.69 -7.99
CA THR A 38 14.61 30.26 -9.33
C THR A 38 14.05 29.26 -10.34
N SER A 39 14.47 27.99 -10.26
CA SER A 39 13.98 26.92 -11.14
C SER A 39 12.68 26.29 -10.62
N MET A 40 12.42 26.37 -9.33
CA MET A 40 11.21 25.81 -8.72
C MET A 40 9.99 26.73 -8.82
N ASN A 41 10.17 28.06 -8.76
CA ASN A 41 9.07 29.02 -8.84
C ASN A 41 8.13 28.81 -10.04
N PRO A 42 8.58 28.62 -11.29
CA PRO A 42 7.68 28.38 -12.42
C PRO A 42 6.88 27.08 -12.28
N ILE A 43 7.47 26.06 -11.66
CA ILE A 43 6.83 24.75 -11.42
C ILE A 43 5.74 24.93 -10.36
N ILE A 44 6.08 25.53 -9.23
CA ILE A 44 5.14 25.84 -8.13
C ILE A 44 3.97 26.69 -8.63
N TYR A 45 4.27 27.75 -9.39
CA TYR A 45 3.22 28.58 -9.99
C TYR A 45 2.29 27.77 -10.89
N THR A 46 2.84 26.89 -11.73
CA THR A 46 2.04 26.05 -12.62
C THR A 46 1.16 25.09 -11.82
N LEU A 47 1.70 24.42 -10.78
CA LEU A 47 0.97 23.53 -9.92
C LEU A 47 -0.16 24.24 -9.16
N LEU A 48 0.08 25.48 -8.66
CA LEU A 48 -0.93 26.33 -8.04
C LEU A 48 -2.04 26.71 -9.04
N ALA A 49 -1.66 27.24 -10.21
CA ALA A 49 -2.63 27.64 -11.24
C ALA A 49 -3.52 26.49 -11.71
N ARG A 50 -2.98 25.27 -11.72
CA ARG A 50 -3.70 24.05 -12.06
C ARG A 50 -4.38 23.34 -10.88
N LYS A 51 -4.31 23.92 -9.67
CA LYS A 51 -4.90 23.39 -8.42
C LYS A 51 -4.37 22.00 -8.00
N PHE A 52 -3.16 21.64 -8.42
CA PHE A 52 -2.45 20.47 -7.93
C PHE A 52 -1.91 20.66 -6.52
N ILE A 53 -1.57 21.91 -6.19
CA ILE A 53 -1.23 22.34 -4.84
C ILE A 53 -2.05 23.57 -4.48
N ILE A 54 -2.14 23.86 -3.18
CA ILE A 54 -2.71 25.09 -2.62
C ILE A 54 -1.63 25.80 -1.81
N TYR A 55 -1.79 27.11 -1.65
CA TYR A 55 -0.92 27.95 -0.83
C TYR A 55 -1.73 28.62 0.27
N ASP A 56 -1.24 28.55 1.49
CA ASP A 56 -1.78 29.25 2.63
C ASP A 56 -0.89 30.48 2.96
N PRO A 57 -1.37 31.71 2.72
CA PRO A 57 -0.59 32.90 2.99
C PRO A 57 -0.40 33.18 4.50
N ALA A 58 -1.22 32.60 5.39
CA ALA A 58 -1.09 32.82 6.83
C ALA A 58 0.11 32.06 7.41
N SER A 59 0.42 30.88 6.88
CA SER A 59 1.53 30.03 7.31
C SER A 59 2.71 30.02 6.34
N ASP A 60 2.61 30.69 5.18
CA ASP A 60 3.57 30.63 4.06
C ASP A 60 3.88 29.20 3.62
N THR A 61 2.86 28.34 3.52
CA THR A 61 3.03 26.91 3.23
C THR A 61 2.19 26.43 2.05
N TYR A 62 2.65 25.30 1.48
CA TYR A 62 2.02 24.59 0.36
C TYR A 62 1.51 23.23 0.83
N ALA A 63 0.35 22.84 0.31
CA ALA A 63 -0.24 21.51 0.52
C ALA A 63 -0.82 20.98 -0.79
N LEU A 64 -1.19 19.69 -0.81
CA LEU A 64 -1.83 19.05 -1.97
C LEU A 64 -3.19 19.72 -2.28
N GLY A 65 -3.48 19.88 -3.56
CA GLY A 65 -4.67 20.55 -4.06
C GLY A 65 -5.73 19.58 -4.61
N SER A 66 -6.93 20.11 -4.86
CA SER A 66 -8.11 19.32 -5.26
C SER A 66 -8.03 18.68 -6.65
N ALA A 67 -7.12 19.11 -7.52
CA ALA A 67 -6.93 18.50 -8.83
C ALA A 67 -6.46 17.05 -8.71
N LEU A 68 -5.64 16.73 -7.71
CA LEU A 68 -5.18 15.36 -7.43
C LEU A 68 -6.33 14.44 -7.04
N TYR A 69 -7.24 14.92 -6.20
CA TYR A 69 -8.43 14.16 -5.84
C TYR A 69 -9.29 13.82 -7.06
N LYS A 70 -9.50 14.79 -7.97
CA LYS A 70 -10.28 14.56 -9.19
C LYS A 70 -9.64 13.51 -10.08
N ILE A 71 -8.32 13.62 -10.33
CA ILE A 71 -7.59 12.66 -11.17
C ILE A 71 -7.59 11.27 -10.52
N GLY A 72 -7.32 11.20 -9.22
CA GLY A 72 -7.35 9.93 -8.49
C GLY A 72 -8.74 9.29 -8.48
N ASN A 73 -9.80 10.08 -8.38
CA ASN A 73 -11.17 9.58 -8.42
C ASN A 73 -11.53 9.05 -9.81
N GLU A 74 -11.15 9.74 -10.90
CA GLU A 74 -11.31 9.26 -12.27
C GLU A 74 -10.56 7.93 -12.51
N TYR A 75 -9.37 7.78 -11.92
CA TYR A 75 -8.65 6.53 -11.94
C TYR A 75 -9.46 5.42 -11.26
N LEU A 76 -9.96 5.65 -10.04
CA LEU A 76 -10.78 4.70 -9.31
C LEU A 76 -12.12 4.40 -10.01
N GLU A 77 -12.73 5.42 -10.67
CA GLU A 77 -14.00 5.25 -11.36
C GLU A 77 -13.92 4.43 -12.66
N LYS A 78 -12.78 4.45 -13.34
CA LYS A 78 -12.57 3.64 -14.55
C LYS A 78 -12.46 2.14 -14.27
N PHE A 79 -12.23 1.76 -13.01
CA PHE A 79 -12.00 0.36 -12.63
C PHE A 79 -13.13 -0.14 -11.72
N ASP A 80 -14.17 -0.67 -12.34
CA ASP A 80 -15.30 -1.29 -11.63
C ASP A 80 -14.84 -2.37 -10.63
N ILE A 81 -13.69 -3.01 -10.89
CA ILE A 81 -13.13 -4.02 -9.99
C ILE A 81 -12.68 -3.42 -8.65
N LEU A 82 -12.04 -2.24 -8.63
CA LEU A 82 -11.62 -1.60 -7.38
C LEU A 82 -12.82 -1.15 -6.54
N LYS A 83 -13.89 -0.66 -7.19
CA LYS A 83 -15.15 -0.36 -6.50
C LYS A 83 -15.79 -1.61 -5.90
N TYR A 84 -15.75 -2.72 -6.65
CA TYR A 84 -16.25 -4.00 -6.16
C TYR A 84 -15.43 -4.50 -4.95
N VAL A 85 -14.10 -4.54 -5.07
CA VAL A 85 -13.20 -4.91 -3.98
C VAL A 85 -13.42 -4.01 -2.76
N ARG A 86 -13.61 -2.70 -2.96
CA ARG A 86 -13.90 -1.76 -1.87
C ARG A 86 -15.17 -2.14 -1.10
N ARG A 87 -16.25 -2.51 -1.79
CA ARG A 87 -17.48 -2.98 -1.12
C ARG A 87 -17.24 -4.26 -0.32
N VAL A 88 -16.47 -5.20 -0.89
CA VAL A 88 -16.09 -6.43 -0.17
C VAL A 88 -15.27 -6.12 1.09
N MET A 89 -14.36 -5.14 1.01
CA MET A 89 -13.58 -4.68 2.16
C MET A 89 -14.45 -4.01 3.24
N ASP A 90 -15.43 -3.22 2.84
CA ASP A 90 -16.37 -2.59 3.79
C ASP A 90 -17.20 -3.66 4.53
N ASP A 91 -17.61 -4.74 3.84
CA ASP A 91 -18.23 -5.92 4.48
C ASP A 91 -17.28 -6.60 5.48
N ILE A 92 -15.99 -6.78 5.11
CA ILE A 92 -14.97 -7.36 5.98
C ILE A 92 -14.83 -6.52 7.27
N VAL A 93 -14.74 -5.20 7.13
CA VAL A 93 -14.66 -4.28 8.26
C VAL A 93 -15.90 -4.37 9.14
N SER A 94 -17.11 -4.50 8.55
CA SER A 94 -18.35 -4.65 9.32
C SER A 94 -18.38 -5.93 10.15
N ILE A 95 -17.75 -7.01 9.66
CA ILE A 95 -17.68 -8.32 10.35
C ILE A 95 -16.57 -8.33 11.40
N CYS A 96 -15.38 -7.85 11.01
CA CYS A 96 -14.18 -7.98 11.83
C CYS A 96 -13.89 -6.75 12.71
N SER A 97 -14.48 -5.58 12.41
CA SER A 97 -14.24 -4.30 13.08
C SER A 97 -12.79 -3.81 13.02
N GLU A 98 -11.98 -4.35 12.11
CA GLU A 98 -10.55 -4.03 11.97
C GLU A 98 -10.24 -3.46 10.58
N THR A 99 -9.11 -2.77 10.45
CA THR A 99 -8.70 -2.14 9.19
C THR A 99 -8.35 -3.18 8.15
N CYS A 100 -8.93 -3.03 6.96
CA CYS A 100 -8.70 -3.92 5.82
C CYS A 100 -7.91 -3.18 4.73
N TYR A 101 -6.95 -3.88 4.11
CA TYR A 101 -6.12 -3.36 3.02
C TYR A 101 -6.16 -4.30 1.82
N PHE A 102 -6.12 -3.70 0.63
CA PHE A 102 -5.92 -4.39 -0.64
C PHE A 102 -4.70 -3.78 -1.33
N ALA A 103 -3.77 -4.62 -1.79
CA ALA A 103 -2.47 -4.17 -2.27
C ALA A 103 -1.93 -5.04 -3.40
N THR A 104 -1.01 -4.45 -4.17
CA THR A 104 -0.16 -5.11 -5.17
C THR A 104 1.31 -4.93 -4.81
N LEU A 105 2.22 -5.54 -5.59
CA LEU A 105 3.65 -5.25 -5.50
C LEU A 105 4.03 -4.08 -6.42
N ASP A 106 4.95 -3.24 -5.93
CA ASP A 106 5.71 -2.28 -6.72
C ASP A 106 7.20 -2.55 -6.46
N GLY A 107 7.82 -3.31 -7.33
CA GLY A 107 9.17 -3.82 -7.11
C GLY A 107 9.29 -4.58 -5.78
N PRO A 108 10.21 -4.17 -4.87
CA PRO A 108 10.38 -4.84 -3.57
C PRO A 108 9.33 -4.46 -2.53
N ASN A 109 8.42 -3.53 -2.83
CA ASN A 109 7.53 -2.94 -1.85
C ASN A 109 6.05 -3.28 -2.09
N VAL A 110 5.27 -3.19 -1.01
CA VAL A 110 3.81 -3.28 -1.08
C VAL A 110 3.24 -1.93 -1.51
N ASN A 111 2.43 -1.93 -2.56
CA ASN A 111 1.67 -0.78 -3.03
C ASN A 111 0.21 -0.91 -2.56
N TYR A 112 -0.20 -0.06 -1.62
CA TYR A 112 -1.54 -0.06 -1.06
C TYR A 112 -2.53 0.66 -1.99
N LEU A 113 -3.41 -0.10 -2.66
CA LEU A 113 -4.41 0.42 -3.59
C LEU A 113 -5.68 0.88 -2.88
N LEU A 114 -6.16 0.09 -1.92
CA LEU A 114 -7.39 0.39 -1.17
C LEU A 114 -7.18 0.18 0.33
N LYS A 115 -7.88 0.99 1.10
CA LYS A 115 -7.96 0.90 2.56
C LYS A 115 -9.40 1.09 3.01
N ALA A 116 -9.93 0.17 3.83
CA ALA A 116 -11.18 0.34 4.55
C ALA A 116 -10.86 0.45 6.05
N ASP A 117 -11.16 1.60 6.63
CA ASP A 117 -10.82 1.89 8.03
C ASP A 117 -11.68 1.10 9.01
N SER A 118 -11.05 0.64 10.09
CA SER A 118 -11.73 0.07 11.25
C SER A 118 -12.76 1.04 11.84
N THR A 119 -13.86 0.50 12.36
CA THR A 119 -14.86 1.25 13.12
C THR A 119 -14.40 1.56 14.55
N GLU A 120 -13.32 0.95 15.01
CA GLU A 120 -12.75 1.14 16.34
C GLU A 120 -12.00 2.48 16.46
N LYS A 121 -12.04 3.08 17.67
CA LYS A 121 -11.32 4.34 17.95
C LYS A 121 -9.80 4.17 17.90
N ILE A 122 -9.29 3.06 18.44
CA ILE A 122 -7.87 2.70 18.37
C ILE A 122 -7.71 1.77 17.17
N ARG A 123 -7.07 2.24 16.11
CA ARG A 123 -6.87 1.50 14.86
C ARG A 123 -5.53 1.83 14.25
N MET A 124 -5.07 0.96 13.34
CA MET A 124 -3.91 1.25 12.51
C MET A 124 -4.14 2.47 11.63
N VAL A 125 -3.23 3.42 11.70
CA VAL A 125 -3.22 4.63 10.87
C VAL A 125 -2.01 4.55 9.93
N SER A 126 -2.00 3.55 9.03
CA SER A 126 -1.11 3.62 7.86
C SER A 126 -1.85 4.36 6.74
N SER A 127 -1.16 5.27 6.10
CA SER A 127 -1.72 6.05 4.98
C SER A 127 -1.50 5.30 3.67
N ILE A 128 -2.44 5.42 2.73
CA ILE A 128 -2.19 5.09 1.32
C ILE A 128 -0.97 5.91 0.88
N GLY A 129 0.00 5.27 0.22
CA GLY A 129 1.27 5.90 -0.17
C GLY A 129 2.44 5.64 0.79
N THR A 130 2.22 5.01 1.96
CA THR A 130 3.31 4.47 2.75
C THR A 130 3.80 3.17 2.09
N THR A 131 5.09 3.05 1.86
CA THR A 131 5.70 1.85 1.28
C THR A 131 6.34 0.99 2.36
N PHE A 132 6.08 -0.31 2.34
CA PHE A 132 6.72 -1.31 3.19
C PHE A 132 7.38 -2.37 2.33
N PRO A 133 8.57 -2.87 2.71
CA PRO A 133 9.16 -4.00 2.04
C PRO A 133 8.25 -5.23 2.15
N ALA A 134 8.05 -5.93 1.04
CA ALA A 134 7.07 -7.01 0.97
C ALA A 134 7.39 -8.17 1.92
N TYR A 135 8.67 -8.46 2.16
CA TYR A 135 9.06 -9.56 3.07
C TYR A 135 8.62 -9.36 4.53
N ALA A 136 8.40 -8.11 4.95
CA ALA A 136 8.07 -7.78 6.33
C ALA A 136 6.56 -7.65 6.59
N THR A 137 5.72 -7.82 5.59
CA THR A 137 4.27 -7.67 5.72
C THR A 137 3.52 -8.94 5.32
N ALA A 138 2.38 -9.22 5.94
CA ALA A 138 1.52 -10.33 5.53
C ALA A 138 1.05 -10.19 4.08
N LEU A 139 0.70 -8.96 3.63
CA LEU A 139 0.33 -8.67 2.23
C LEU A 139 1.45 -9.05 1.27
N GLY A 140 2.66 -8.59 1.55
CA GLY A 140 3.82 -8.83 0.70
C GLY A 140 4.20 -10.31 0.65
N LYS A 141 4.22 -11.00 1.79
CA LYS A 141 4.48 -12.44 1.83
C LYS A 141 3.50 -13.22 0.95
N CYS A 142 2.21 -12.86 0.95
CA CYS A 142 1.22 -13.46 0.04
C CYS A 142 1.58 -13.29 -1.45
N MET A 143 2.18 -12.18 -1.82
CA MET A 143 2.56 -11.90 -3.21
C MET A 143 3.90 -12.50 -3.59
N LEU A 144 4.81 -12.63 -2.61
CA LEU A 144 6.14 -13.23 -2.82
C LEU A 144 6.12 -14.76 -2.96
N ILE A 145 5.01 -15.47 -2.68
CA ILE A 145 4.94 -16.96 -2.77
C ILE A 145 5.20 -17.52 -4.17
N GLN A 146 5.16 -16.70 -5.20
CA GLN A 146 5.43 -17.10 -6.59
C GLN A 146 6.87 -16.83 -7.03
N TYR A 147 7.69 -16.19 -6.18
CA TYR A 147 9.08 -15.86 -6.47
C TYR A 147 10.04 -16.96 -5.97
N SER A 148 11.08 -17.22 -6.75
CA SER A 148 12.21 -18.03 -6.33
C SER A 148 13.12 -17.26 -5.36
N ILE A 149 14.05 -17.97 -4.71
CA ILE A 149 15.02 -17.31 -3.82
C ILE A 149 15.89 -16.30 -4.59
N ASP A 150 16.34 -16.65 -5.79
CA ASP A 150 17.17 -15.78 -6.63
C ASP A 150 16.44 -14.49 -7.02
N GLU A 151 15.15 -14.58 -7.34
CA GLU A 151 14.32 -13.40 -7.63
C GLU A 151 14.12 -12.52 -6.40
N ILE A 152 13.93 -13.11 -5.22
CA ILE A 152 13.82 -12.34 -3.96
C ILE A 152 15.15 -11.68 -3.61
N GLU A 153 16.29 -12.37 -3.78
CA GLU A 153 17.61 -11.76 -3.56
C GLU A 153 17.87 -10.60 -4.52
N GLN A 154 17.39 -10.67 -5.77
CA GLN A 154 17.46 -9.56 -6.72
C GLN A 154 16.57 -8.37 -6.32
N LEU A 155 15.40 -8.62 -5.71
CA LEU A 155 14.54 -7.55 -5.18
C LEU A 155 15.19 -6.85 -3.98
N TYR A 156 16.01 -7.57 -3.19
CA TYR A 156 16.65 -7.05 -1.98
C TYR A 156 18.17 -7.24 -2.00
N PRO A 157 18.89 -6.57 -2.91
CA PRO A 157 20.35 -6.77 -3.08
C PRO A 157 21.16 -6.34 -1.86
N GLU A 158 20.61 -5.48 -1.01
CA GLU A 158 21.26 -5.07 0.26
C GLU A 158 20.83 -5.96 1.44
N GLY A 159 20.12 -7.08 1.20
CA GLY A 159 19.59 -7.97 2.22
C GLY A 159 18.27 -7.48 2.84
N LEU A 160 17.72 -8.30 3.72
CA LEU A 160 16.47 -8.02 4.43
C LEU A 160 16.77 -7.21 5.70
N LYS A 161 16.38 -5.93 5.73
CA LYS A 161 16.63 -5.01 6.85
C LYS A 161 15.56 -5.17 7.94
N PRO A 162 15.91 -5.18 9.23
CA PRO A 162 14.92 -5.28 10.29
C PRO A 162 14.14 -3.95 10.43
N LEU A 163 12.82 -4.04 10.45
CA LEU A 163 11.91 -2.94 10.82
C LEU A 163 11.58 -3.00 12.32
N THR A 164 11.49 -4.23 12.84
CA THR A 164 11.32 -4.55 14.26
C THR A 164 12.28 -5.68 14.65
N PRO A 165 12.41 -6.00 15.94
CA PRO A 165 13.17 -7.17 16.37
C PRO A 165 12.60 -8.51 15.89
N LYS A 166 11.35 -8.53 15.42
CA LYS A 166 10.66 -9.73 14.93
C LYS A 166 10.70 -9.90 13.42
N THR A 167 11.18 -8.91 12.68
CA THR A 167 11.28 -8.97 11.21
C THR A 167 12.18 -10.13 10.78
N ILE A 168 11.74 -10.91 9.81
CA ILE A 168 12.57 -11.94 9.18
C ILE A 168 13.66 -11.27 8.34
N THR A 169 14.94 -11.54 8.69
CA THR A 169 16.10 -10.94 8.03
C THR A 169 16.99 -11.96 7.31
N ASN A 170 16.56 -13.22 7.23
CA ASN A 170 17.29 -14.30 6.57
C ASN A 170 16.45 -14.86 5.42
N PHE A 171 17.02 -14.93 4.21
CA PHE A 171 16.33 -15.40 3.01
C PHE A 171 15.82 -16.84 3.13
N ASN A 172 16.59 -17.76 3.70
CA ASN A 172 16.15 -19.15 3.86
C ASN A 172 14.98 -19.27 4.84
N VAL A 173 14.96 -18.45 5.90
CA VAL A 173 13.84 -18.40 6.83
C VAL A 173 12.60 -17.82 6.12
N LEU A 174 12.77 -16.75 5.34
CA LEU A 174 11.70 -16.17 4.53
C LEU A 174 11.14 -17.21 3.55
N MET A 175 11.99 -17.92 2.81
CA MET A 175 11.54 -18.94 1.85
C MET A 175 10.74 -20.06 2.51
N LYS A 176 11.13 -20.47 3.72
CA LYS A 176 10.36 -21.44 4.49
C LYS A 176 8.99 -20.88 4.87
N GLU A 177 8.94 -19.65 5.36
CA GLU A 177 7.69 -18.96 5.66
C GLU A 177 6.80 -18.86 4.40
N LEU A 178 7.36 -18.47 3.23
CA LEU A 178 6.61 -18.38 1.98
C LEU A 178 6.08 -19.75 1.51
N SER A 179 6.85 -20.82 1.72
CA SER A 179 6.38 -22.18 1.47
C SER A 179 5.20 -22.54 2.37
N ASP A 180 5.26 -22.18 3.65
CA ASP A 180 4.16 -22.38 4.59
C ASP A 180 2.91 -21.59 4.18
N VAL A 181 3.09 -20.33 3.76
CA VAL A 181 2.00 -19.47 3.23
C VAL A 181 1.33 -20.12 2.02
N LYS A 182 2.11 -20.66 1.09
CA LYS A 182 1.59 -21.35 -0.10
C LYS A 182 0.74 -22.58 0.26
N HIS A 183 1.10 -23.31 1.31
CA HIS A 183 0.35 -24.49 1.77
C HIS A 183 -0.89 -24.10 2.59
N LYS A 184 -0.77 -23.12 3.48
CA LYS A 184 -1.87 -22.66 4.37
C LYS A 184 -2.88 -21.78 3.65
N GLY A 185 -2.47 -21.11 2.57
CA GLY A 185 -3.30 -20.16 1.82
C GLY A 185 -3.45 -18.78 2.45
N PHE A 186 -2.69 -18.49 3.52
CA PHE A 186 -2.64 -17.18 4.17
C PHE A 186 -1.27 -16.90 4.76
N ALA A 187 -0.93 -15.61 4.92
CA ALA A 187 0.29 -15.15 5.56
C ALA A 187 0.01 -14.39 6.86
N CYS A 188 1.01 -14.41 7.74
CA CYS A 188 1.02 -13.68 9.01
C CYS A 188 2.09 -12.58 8.98
N ASP A 189 1.81 -11.49 9.69
CA ASP A 189 2.79 -10.52 10.14
C ASP A 189 2.53 -10.34 11.64
N ASP A 190 3.38 -10.94 12.44
CA ASP A 190 3.26 -10.93 13.89
C ASP A 190 4.25 -9.92 14.47
N GLU A 191 3.94 -8.61 14.25
CA GLU A 191 4.76 -7.46 14.65
C GLU A 191 6.09 -7.36 13.87
N GLU A 192 6.14 -7.88 12.65
CA GLU A 192 7.34 -7.81 11.81
C GLU A 192 7.48 -6.45 11.12
N SER A 193 6.37 -5.87 10.66
CA SER A 193 6.34 -4.54 10.04
C SER A 193 6.24 -3.41 11.06
N TYR A 194 5.44 -3.63 12.11
CA TYR A 194 5.22 -2.70 13.22
C TYR A 194 5.04 -3.45 14.54
N LEU A 195 5.66 -2.96 15.62
CA LEU A 195 5.37 -3.43 16.97
C LEU A 195 3.90 -3.16 17.33
N ASP A 196 3.35 -4.01 18.17
CA ASP A 196 1.95 -3.95 18.66
C ASP A 196 0.89 -4.11 17.56
N VAL A 197 1.25 -4.61 16.36
CA VAL A 197 0.33 -4.87 15.25
C VAL A 197 0.48 -6.30 14.75
N GLN A 198 -0.64 -6.97 14.55
CA GLN A 198 -0.69 -8.28 13.91
C GLN A 198 -1.59 -8.23 12.68
N CYS A 199 -1.11 -8.82 11.59
CA CYS A 199 -1.84 -8.87 10.34
C CYS A 199 -2.02 -10.30 9.86
N ARG A 200 -3.16 -10.55 9.20
CA ARG A 200 -3.41 -11.77 8.43
C ARG A 200 -3.78 -11.36 7.01
N ALA A 201 -3.21 -12.04 6.03
CA ALA A 201 -3.45 -11.74 4.63
C ALA A 201 -3.69 -13.01 3.82
N VAL A 202 -4.42 -12.86 2.71
CA VAL A 202 -4.64 -13.90 1.71
C VAL A 202 -4.20 -13.42 0.33
N PRO A 203 -3.57 -14.27 -0.49
CA PRO A 203 -3.28 -13.93 -1.88
C PRO A 203 -4.57 -13.89 -2.69
N ILE A 204 -4.68 -12.96 -3.63
CA ILE A 204 -5.75 -12.88 -4.62
C ILE A 204 -5.17 -13.32 -5.95
N CYS A 205 -5.73 -14.41 -6.48
CA CYS A 205 -5.23 -15.06 -7.69
C CYS A 205 -6.18 -14.87 -8.87
N ARG A 206 -5.62 -14.78 -10.07
CA ARG A 206 -6.33 -14.91 -11.35
C ARG A 206 -5.56 -15.84 -12.25
N ASN A 207 -6.24 -16.84 -12.82
CA ASN A 207 -5.62 -17.84 -13.70
C ASN A 207 -4.36 -18.51 -13.07
N GLY A 208 -4.37 -18.72 -11.76
CA GLY A 208 -3.28 -19.36 -11.01
C GLY A 208 -2.12 -18.42 -10.63
N ALA A 209 -2.06 -17.20 -11.11
CA ALA A 209 -1.07 -16.20 -10.71
C ALA A 209 -1.60 -15.30 -9.58
N VAL A 210 -0.75 -14.98 -8.61
CA VAL A 210 -1.07 -13.98 -7.57
C VAL A 210 -0.93 -12.59 -8.18
N ILE A 211 -2.01 -11.82 -8.19
CA ILE A 211 -2.06 -10.47 -8.77
C ILE A 211 -2.18 -9.38 -7.72
N ALA A 212 -2.67 -9.72 -6.53
CA ALA A 212 -2.87 -8.80 -5.42
C ALA A 212 -2.92 -9.58 -4.10
N SER A 213 -3.10 -8.88 -3.00
CA SER A 213 -3.39 -9.47 -1.70
C SER A 213 -4.37 -8.63 -0.88
N LEU A 214 -5.08 -9.30 0.04
CA LEU A 214 -6.09 -8.72 0.92
C LEU A 214 -5.72 -9.03 2.36
N SER A 215 -5.70 -8.03 3.25
CA SER A 215 -5.33 -8.22 4.65
C SER A 215 -6.23 -7.51 5.62
N ILE A 216 -6.18 -7.99 6.88
CA ILE A 216 -6.73 -7.32 8.05
C ILE A 216 -5.58 -7.07 9.01
N SER A 217 -5.48 -5.82 9.49
CA SER A 217 -4.52 -5.37 10.50
C SER A 217 -5.24 -5.09 11.81
N THR A 218 -4.75 -5.69 12.88
CA THR A 218 -5.35 -5.64 14.22
C THR A 218 -4.28 -5.24 15.25
N PRO A 219 -4.53 -4.28 16.16
CA PRO A 219 -3.67 -4.04 17.30
C PRO A 219 -3.49 -5.31 18.15
N ALA A 220 -2.25 -5.61 18.55
CA ALA A 220 -1.90 -6.88 19.23
C ALA A 220 -2.74 -7.12 20.49
N PHE A 221 -3.09 -6.07 21.25
CA PHE A 221 -3.88 -6.19 22.47
C PHE A 221 -5.33 -6.69 22.24
N ARG A 222 -5.85 -6.59 20.99
CA ARG A 222 -7.17 -7.13 20.60
C ARG A 222 -7.08 -8.44 19.82
N PHE A 223 -5.88 -8.87 19.44
CA PHE A 223 -5.67 -10.05 18.62
C PHE A 223 -5.71 -11.32 19.49
N THR A 224 -6.89 -11.87 19.65
CA THR A 224 -7.14 -13.13 20.36
C THR A 224 -7.30 -14.28 19.39
N SER A 225 -7.13 -15.54 19.84
CA SER A 225 -7.35 -16.74 19.00
C SER A 225 -8.74 -16.74 18.32
N ARG A 226 -9.78 -16.31 19.05
CA ARG A 226 -11.14 -16.19 18.50
C ARG A 226 -11.21 -15.11 17.42
N LYS A 227 -10.48 -14.00 17.59
CA LYS A 227 -10.41 -12.91 16.62
C LYS A 227 -9.68 -13.38 15.36
N GLU A 228 -8.58 -14.07 15.52
CA GLU A 228 -7.80 -14.66 14.42
C GLU A 228 -8.64 -15.64 13.59
N GLU A 229 -9.36 -16.55 14.23
CA GLU A 229 -10.25 -17.49 13.55
C GLU A 229 -11.33 -16.76 12.72
N LEU A 230 -11.95 -15.72 13.30
CA LEU A 230 -12.93 -14.89 12.60
C LEU A 230 -12.31 -14.20 11.38
N ILE A 231 -11.11 -13.60 11.54
CA ILE A 231 -10.38 -12.90 10.49
C ILE A 231 -10.05 -13.87 9.36
N LEU A 232 -9.43 -15.02 9.65
CA LEU A 232 -9.02 -15.98 8.64
C LEU A 232 -10.22 -16.55 7.88
N LYS A 233 -11.28 -16.94 8.59
CA LYS A 233 -12.53 -17.39 7.96
C LYS A 233 -13.10 -16.34 7.01
N THR A 234 -13.14 -15.07 7.44
CA THR A 234 -13.69 -13.98 6.65
C THR A 234 -12.82 -13.71 5.43
N LEU A 235 -11.49 -13.62 5.59
CA LEU A 235 -10.56 -13.39 4.49
C LEU A 235 -10.65 -14.49 3.44
N LEU A 236 -10.62 -15.78 3.83
CA LEU A 236 -10.71 -16.91 2.91
C LEU A 236 -12.03 -16.93 2.13
N GLN A 237 -13.14 -16.63 2.81
CA GLN A 237 -14.45 -16.54 2.16
C GLN A 237 -14.49 -15.38 1.15
N LYS A 238 -14.03 -14.20 1.53
CA LYS A 238 -14.06 -13.01 0.67
C LYS A 238 -13.05 -13.08 -0.47
N LYS A 239 -11.89 -13.74 -0.25
CA LYS A 239 -10.95 -14.12 -1.32
C LYS A 239 -11.68 -14.85 -2.46
N SER A 240 -12.40 -15.92 -2.15
CA SER A 240 -13.11 -16.73 -3.16
C SER A 240 -14.11 -15.89 -3.95
N VAL A 241 -14.83 -14.98 -3.31
CA VAL A 241 -15.79 -14.09 -3.96
C VAL A 241 -15.10 -13.10 -4.90
N ILE A 242 -13.96 -12.51 -4.49
CA ILE A 242 -13.18 -11.61 -5.35
C ILE A 242 -12.61 -12.37 -6.55
N GLU A 243 -11.97 -13.54 -6.32
CA GLU A 243 -11.35 -14.33 -7.38
C GLU A 243 -12.38 -14.83 -8.42
N GLN A 244 -13.57 -15.25 -7.98
CA GLN A 244 -14.65 -15.60 -8.88
C GLN A 244 -15.04 -14.43 -9.77
N THR A 245 -15.26 -13.25 -9.21
CA THR A 245 -15.60 -12.04 -9.98
C THR A 245 -14.47 -11.68 -10.96
N LEU A 246 -13.21 -11.80 -10.55
CA LEU A 246 -12.06 -11.53 -11.41
C LEU A 246 -11.95 -12.51 -12.59
N ASN A 247 -12.30 -13.78 -12.39
CA ASN A 247 -12.26 -14.79 -13.44
C ASN A 247 -13.45 -14.72 -14.39
N ASP A 248 -14.63 -14.32 -13.88
CA ASP A 248 -15.87 -14.20 -14.68
C ASP A 248 -15.91 -12.90 -15.51
N SER A 249 -15.10 -11.90 -15.14
CA SER A 249 -15.06 -10.61 -15.82
C SER A 249 -13.87 -10.50 -16.78
N GLN A 250 -14.12 -9.91 -17.98
CA GLN A 250 -13.04 -9.48 -18.90
C GLN A 250 -12.38 -8.16 -18.42
N VAL A 251 -12.21 -8.00 -17.11
CA VAL A 251 -11.64 -6.78 -16.55
C VAL A 251 -10.19 -6.67 -16.94
N ASP A 252 -9.81 -5.52 -17.50
CA ASP A 252 -8.42 -5.14 -17.70
C ASP A 252 -7.75 -4.96 -16.34
N LEU A 253 -6.75 -5.81 -16.06
CA LEU A 253 -5.97 -5.76 -14.82
C LEU A 253 -4.67 -4.96 -14.93
N SER A 254 -4.44 -4.27 -16.05
CA SER A 254 -3.26 -3.41 -16.24
C SER A 254 -3.10 -2.35 -15.14
N VAL A 255 -4.16 -2.17 -14.36
CA VAL A 255 -4.23 -1.29 -13.17
C VAL A 255 -3.63 -1.92 -11.92
N LEU A 256 -3.60 -3.24 -11.88
CA LEU A 256 -3.10 -4.00 -10.72
C LEU A 256 -1.64 -4.45 -10.94
N LEU A 257 -1.11 -4.25 -12.13
CA LEU A 257 0.23 -4.56 -12.57
C LEU A 257 1.02 -3.28 -12.84
#